data_fbf4e01aa40948dd17a434b7845cb8ce
#
_entry.id   fbf4e01aa40948dd17a434b7845cb8ce
#
_cell.length_a   1.000
_cell.length_b   1.000
_cell.length_c   1.000
_cell.angle_alpha   90.00
_cell.angle_beta   90.00
_cell.angle_gamma   90.00
#
_symmetry.space_group_name_H-M   'P 1'
#
loop_
_entity.id
_entity.type
_entity.pdbx_description
1 polymer ?
#
loop_
_entity_poly.entity_id
_entity_poly.type
_entity_poly.pdbx_seq_one_letter_code
_entity_poly.pdbx_strand_id
1 'polypeptide(L)'
;MLEEKENPASRKESSESGPARPAAFKKGSAFRRMLPVFLAVLAIGTISYWLLTRGWESTDDAQIDGHIYSVSSRIAGNVQKVYADDGDFVKAGTLLLEIDPRDYEIAVQRARADYDEAIANAKAAGFNTTVSASESETQISNAQSDILSAEAAANAARKQVDEAAAKLISAQANARNANLDVQRYAPLVAKKEISQQRYDQAVAAADSANATVAAAEAAQRSSLAQVQQAEARIAQARAGLQNARVSPKQVAATREKAQSAGAQMERAKAELDQRVLNLSYTKVVAPVDGIVGSRSVQVGQNLASGQALMVVVPVEDLWVTANFKETQLRNMHPGQEAEVDVDAFGTNLHGRIDSVGAATGARFSMFPPENATGNFVKVVQRIPVRIELSQGQNSDHRLRPGMSVVAKVKVR
;
A
#
# COMPACT_ATOMS: atom_id res chain seq x y z
N MET A 1 -8.17 -46.92 -79.28
CA MET A 1 -7.32 -48.04 -79.64
C MET A 1 -7.55 -49.04 -78.56
N LEU A 2 -8.58 -49.85 -78.73
CA LEU A 2 -8.51 -51.23 -79.24
C LEU A 2 -7.92 -52.17 -78.18
N GLU A 3 -8.49 -53.22 -77.73
CA GLU A 3 -9.48 -54.20 -78.11
C GLU A 3 -9.34 -55.29 -77.03
N GLU A 4 -10.44 -55.77 -76.41
CA GLU A 4 -11.23 -56.95 -76.84
C GLU A 4 -10.48 -58.29 -76.83
N LYS A 5 -10.90 -59.27 -76.02
CA LYS A 5 -11.68 -60.41 -76.39
C LYS A 5 -11.63 -61.54 -75.35
N GLU A 6 -12.77 -61.93 -74.88
CA GLU A 6 -13.53 -63.13 -75.14
C GLU A 6 -12.94 -64.51 -74.71
N ASN A 7 -13.65 -65.12 -73.76
CA ASN A 7 -14.39 -66.44 -73.72
C ASN A 7 -13.99 -67.50 -74.78
N PRO A 8 -14.29 -68.79 -74.67
CA PRO A 8 -15.32 -69.51 -73.90
C PRO A 8 -15.02 -71.01 -73.47
N ALA A 9 -15.94 -71.54 -72.66
CA ALA A 9 -16.65 -72.84 -72.64
C ALA A 9 -15.94 -74.18 -72.88
N SER A 10 -16.27 -75.15 -72.07
CA SER A 10 -17.13 -76.34 -72.35
C SER A 10 -16.89 -77.43 -71.28
N ARG A 11 -17.93 -77.89 -70.59
CA ARG A 11 -18.82 -79.01 -70.86
C ARG A 11 -18.16 -80.39 -70.77
N LYS A 12 -18.58 -81.21 -69.86
CA LYS A 12 -19.37 -82.48 -69.91
C LYS A 12 -19.14 -83.30 -68.66
N GLU A 13 -20.13 -83.59 -68.00
CA GLU A 13 -21.02 -84.78 -68.03
C GLU A 13 -20.56 -85.96 -67.18
N SER A 14 -21.45 -86.24 -66.29
CA SER A 14 -22.19 -87.47 -65.92
C SER A 14 -21.42 -88.57 -65.20
N SER A 15 -21.92 -89.00 -64.09
CA SER A 15 -22.73 -90.26 -64.00
C SER A 15 -23.14 -90.53 -62.55
N GLU A 16 -24.38 -90.92 -62.47
CA GLU A 16 -25.17 -91.58 -61.43
C GLU A 16 -24.45 -92.62 -60.59
N SER A 17 -24.83 -92.71 -59.33
CA SER A 17 -25.40 -93.92 -58.71
C SER A 17 -25.87 -93.61 -57.25
N GLY A 18 -27.06 -93.95 -56.99
CA GLY A 18 -28.04 -94.28 -56.03
C GLY A 18 -27.79 -94.33 -54.51
N PRO A 19 -28.85 -94.39 -53.74
CA PRO A 19 -28.92 -93.82 -52.39
C PRO A 19 -28.60 -94.84 -51.30
N ALA A 20 -27.89 -94.32 -50.25
CA ALA A 20 -27.77 -95.00 -48.98
C ALA A 20 -28.49 -94.19 -47.89
N ARG A 21 -29.41 -94.84 -47.22
CA ARG A 21 -30.26 -94.30 -46.12
C ARG A 21 -29.44 -93.79 -44.95
N PRO A 22 -29.84 -92.66 -44.28
CA PRO A 22 -29.17 -92.13 -43.13
C PRO A 22 -29.55 -92.88 -41.84
N ALA A 23 -28.55 -93.17 -41.03
CA ALA A 23 -28.70 -93.69 -39.67
C ALA A 23 -29.21 -92.54 -38.76
N ALA A 24 -30.27 -92.80 -38.04
CA ALA A 24 -30.88 -91.90 -37.09
C ALA A 24 -29.97 -91.67 -35.90
N PHE A 25 -29.38 -90.45 -35.79
CA PHE A 25 -28.77 -89.98 -34.54
C PHE A 25 -29.87 -89.58 -33.56
N LYS A 26 -29.98 -90.25 -32.43
CA LYS A 26 -30.81 -89.84 -31.26
C LYS A 26 -30.30 -88.50 -30.71
N LYS A 27 -31.05 -87.43 -30.89
CA LYS A 27 -30.83 -86.15 -30.24
C LYS A 27 -30.99 -86.32 -28.73
N GLY A 28 -29.88 -86.21 -28.00
CA GLY A 28 -29.83 -86.20 -26.53
C GLY A 28 -30.64 -85.09 -25.94
N SER A 29 -31.58 -85.43 -25.07
CA SER A 29 -32.51 -84.52 -24.33
C SER A 29 -31.80 -83.55 -23.33
N ALA A 30 -30.46 -83.68 -23.18
CA ALA A 30 -29.68 -82.83 -22.30
C ALA A 30 -29.46 -81.40 -22.88
N PHE A 31 -29.31 -81.21 -24.18
CA PHE A 31 -29.11 -79.91 -24.80
C PHE A 31 -30.34 -79.03 -24.75
N ARG A 32 -31.54 -79.63 -24.76
CA ARG A 32 -32.78 -78.87 -24.66
C ARG A 32 -33.06 -78.34 -23.21
N ARG A 33 -32.45 -78.96 -22.21
CA ARG A 33 -32.55 -78.50 -20.77
C ARG A 33 -31.46 -77.51 -20.41
N MET A 34 -30.31 -77.49 -21.11
CA MET A 34 -29.23 -76.51 -20.86
C MET A 34 -29.43 -75.19 -21.59
N LEU A 35 -30.18 -75.17 -22.69
CA LEU A 35 -30.46 -73.91 -23.43
C LEU A 35 -31.12 -72.79 -22.60
N PRO A 36 -32.17 -73.11 -21.77
CA PRO A 36 -32.76 -72.06 -20.95
C PRO A 36 -31.84 -71.59 -19.82
N VAL A 37 -30.94 -72.44 -19.29
CA VAL A 37 -29.95 -72.05 -18.28
C VAL A 37 -28.89 -71.14 -18.89
N PHE A 38 -28.40 -71.44 -20.10
CA PHE A 38 -27.45 -70.60 -20.84
C PHE A 38 -28.07 -69.21 -21.18
N LEU A 39 -29.34 -69.20 -21.64
CA LEU A 39 -30.07 -67.93 -21.88
C LEU A 39 -30.30 -67.16 -20.61
N ALA A 40 -30.56 -67.82 -19.49
CA ALA A 40 -30.70 -67.12 -18.21
C ALA A 40 -29.38 -66.52 -17.70
N VAL A 41 -28.26 -67.26 -17.87
CA VAL A 41 -26.90 -66.70 -17.52
C VAL A 41 -26.51 -65.54 -18.45
N LEU A 42 -26.83 -65.67 -19.75
CA LEU A 42 -26.58 -64.59 -20.71
C LEU A 42 -27.46 -63.36 -20.41
N ALA A 43 -28.75 -63.57 -20.04
CA ALA A 43 -29.66 -62.52 -19.62
C ALA A 43 -29.22 -61.86 -18.32
N ILE A 44 -28.78 -62.65 -17.32
CA ILE A 44 -28.22 -62.10 -16.07
C ILE A 44 -26.91 -61.35 -16.35
N GLY A 45 -26.03 -61.86 -17.18
CA GLY A 45 -24.81 -61.19 -17.59
C GLY A 45 -25.07 -59.86 -18.34
N THR A 46 -26.03 -59.86 -19.27
CA THR A 46 -26.42 -58.65 -19.99
C THR A 46 -27.14 -57.63 -19.10
N ILE A 47 -28.01 -58.09 -18.18
CA ILE A 47 -28.68 -57.23 -17.21
C ILE A 47 -27.65 -56.66 -16.19
N SER A 48 -26.72 -57.47 -15.72
CA SER A 48 -25.64 -57.05 -14.84
C SER A 48 -24.72 -56.06 -15.51
N TYR A 49 -24.31 -56.30 -16.76
CA TYR A 49 -23.52 -55.38 -17.57
C TYR A 49 -24.27 -54.06 -17.80
N TRP A 50 -25.55 -54.14 -18.14
CA TRP A 50 -26.40 -52.95 -18.31
C TRP A 50 -26.63 -52.16 -17.02
N LEU A 51 -26.78 -52.84 -15.87
CA LEU A 51 -26.88 -52.20 -14.56
C LEU A 51 -25.58 -51.55 -14.13
N LEU A 52 -24.41 -52.12 -14.43
CA LEU A 52 -23.09 -51.58 -14.13
C LEU A 52 -22.72 -50.37 -15.01
N THR A 53 -23.17 -50.37 -16.27
CA THR A 53 -22.86 -49.30 -17.23
C THR A 53 -23.88 -48.15 -17.20
N ARG A 54 -25.08 -48.38 -16.64
CA ARG A 54 -26.20 -47.41 -16.64
C ARG A 54 -26.00 -46.19 -15.76
N GLY A 55 -24.92 -46.11 -14.98
CA GLY A 55 -24.65 -45.03 -14.04
C GLY A 55 -23.63 -43.98 -14.50
N TRP A 56 -23.07 -44.14 -15.73
CA TRP A 56 -22.02 -43.29 -16.23
C TRP A 56 -22.45 -42.53 -17.48
N GLU A 57 -22.23 -41.23 -17.49
CA GLU A 57 -22.35 -40.39 -18.69
C GLU A 57 -20.94 -40.04 -19.17
N SER A 58 -20.68 -40.18 -20.47
CA SER A 58 -19.36 -39.91 -21.04
C SER A 58 -19.42 -38.91 -22.18
N THR A 59 -18.34 -38.16 -22.34
CA THR A 59 -18.13 -37.27 -23.47
C THR A 59 -16.67 -37.36 -23.94
N ASP A 60 -16.50 -37.35 -25.25
CA ASP A 60 -15.22 -37.25 -25.97
C ASP A 60 -14.85 -35.78 -26.30
N ASP A 61 -15.79 -34.86 -26.10
CA ASP A 61 -15.56 -33.41 -26.27
C ASP A 61 -15.14 -32.83 -24.95
N ALA A 62 -13.94 -33.17 -24.52
CA ALA A 62 -13.34 -32.68 -23.28
C ALA A 62 -11.84 -32.43 -23.48
N GLN A 63 -11.36 -31.42 -22.80
CA GLN A 63 -9.96 -31.01 -22.82
C GLN A 63 -9.47 -30.65 -21.44
N ILE A 64 -8.17 -30.81 -21.23
CA ILE A 64 -7.50 -30.26 -20.06
C ILE A 64 -7.35 -28.76 -20.26
N ASP A 65 -7.78 -27.98 -19.29
CA ASP A 65 -7.60 -26.54 -19.21
C ASP A 65 -6.75 -26.18 -17.99
N GLY A 66 -6.21 -24.97 -17.98
CA GLY A 66 -5.41 -24.45 -16.88
C GLY A 66 -5.24 -22.93 -17.01
N HIS A 67 -4.84 -22.29 -15.93
CA HIS A 67 -4.46 -20.89 -16.00
C HIS A 67 -3.18 -20.74 -16.81
N ILE A 68 -3.15 -19.78 -17.71
CA ILE A 68 -1.99 -19.46 -18.51
C ILE A 68 -1.46 -18.09 -18.05
N TYR A 69 -0.25 -18.07 -17.48
CA TYR A 69 0.36 -16.86 -16.97
C TYR A 69 1.26 -16.23 -18.02
N SER A 70 0.83 -15.09 -18.57
CA SER A 70 1.66 -14.30 -19.45
C SER A 70 2.62 -13.42 -18.62
N VAL A 71 3.90 -13.68 -18.73
CA VAL A 71 4.95 -12.87 -18.11
C VAL A 71 5.29 -11.73 -19.06
N SER A 72 5.10 -10.50 -18.60
CA SER A 72 5.39 -9.27 -19.36
C SER A 72 6.43 -8.40 -18.66
N SER A 73 7.16 -7.60 -19.44
CA SER A 73 8.07 -6.61 -18.87
C SER A 73 7.32 -5.47 -18.21
N ARG A 74 7.71 -5.09 -16.99
CA ARG A 74 7.17 -3.90 -16.30
C ARG A 74 7.92 -2.62 -16.67
N ILE A 75 9.13 -2.77 -17.22
CA ILE A 75 10.03 -1.67 -17.56
C ILE A 75 10.53 -1.82 -19.00
N ALA A 76 10.99 -0.73 -19.61
CA ALA A 76 11.66 -0.77 -20.89
C ALA A 76 13.16 -1.08 -20.70
N GLY A 77 13.81 -1.65 -21.67
CA GLY A 77 15.26 -1.87 -21.64
C GLY A 77 15.73 -2.97 -22.58
N ASN A 78 17.03 -3.15 -22.67
CA ASN A 78 17.66 -4.18 -23.49
C ASN A 78 17.79 -5.50 -22.72
N VAL A 79 17.46 -6.62 -23.34
CA VAL A 79 17.63 -7.94 -22.73
C VAL A 79 19.10 -8.34 -22.71
N GLN A 80 19.67 -8.45 -21.52
CA GLN A 80 21.06 -8.86 -21.32
C GLN A 80 21.24 -10.37 -21.39
N LYS A 81 20.36 -11.12 -20.70
CA LYS A 81 20.40 -12.58 -20.64
C LYS A 81 18.99 -13.15 -20.55
N VAL A 82 18.82 -14.35 -21.11
CA VAL A 82 17.64 -15.20 -20.93
C VAL A 82 18.12 -16.51 -20.34
N TYR A 83 17.46 -16.96 -19.28
CA TYR A 83 17.84 -18.14 -18.49
C TYR A 83 16.90 -19.33 -18.69
N ALA A 84 15.69 -19.10 -19.21
CA ALA A 84 14.70 -20.13 -19.42
C ALA A 84 14.34 -20.23 -20.91
N ASP A 85 14.33 -21.46 -21.41
CA ASP A 85 13.90 -21.79 -22.77
C ASP A 85 12.53 -22.48 -22.80
N ASP A 86 11.98 -22.63 -24.00
CA ASP A 86 10.70 -23.31 -24.20
C ASP A 86 10.78 -24.76 -23.71
N GLY A 87 9.84 -25.16 -22.89
CA GLY A 87 9.75 -26.49 -22.28
C GLY A 87 10.44 -26.64 -20.93
N ASP A 88 11.19 -25.64 -20.47
CA ASP A 88 11.85 -25.69 -19.17
C ASP A 88 10.84 -25.64 -18.02
N PHE A 89 11.06 -26.46 -16.99
CA PHE A 89 10.34 -26.37 -15.74
C PHE A 89 10.97 -25.31 -14.83
N VAL A 90 10.17 -24.35 -14.39
CA VAL A 90 10.58 -23.24 -13.52
C VAL A 90 9.74 -23.20 -12.26
N LYS A 91 10.36 -22.89 -11.14
CA LYS A 91 9.69 -22.65 -9.86
C LYS A 91 9.35 -21.16 -9.72
N ALA A 92 8.32 -20.85 -8.95
CA ALA A 92 8.00 -19.48 -8.56
C ALA A 92 9.23 -18.77 -8.02
N GLY A 93 9.49 -17.54 -8.49
CA GLY A 93 10.67 -16.77 -8.12
C GLY A 93 11.96 -17.12 -8.89
N THR A 94 11.96 -18.15 -9.75
CA THR A 94 13.13 -18.46 -10.61
C THR A 94 13.33 -17.34 -11.62
N LEU A 95 14.59 -16.89 -11.79
CA LEU A 95 14.95 -15.86 -12.74
C LEU A 95 14.80 -16.38 -14.17
N LEU A 96 13.94 -15.72 -14.96
CA LEU A 96 13.63 -16.08 -16.34
C LEU A 96 14.52 -15.32 -17.34
N LEU A 97 14.65 -14.02 -17.12
CA LEU A 97 15.52 -13.16 -17.91
C LEU A 97 16.00 -11.94 -17.11
N GLU A 98 17.04 -11.33 -17.60
CA GLU A 98 17.64 -10.12 -17.04
C GLU A 98 17.70 -9.02 -18.09
N ILE A 99 17.13 -7.88 -17.74
CA ILE A 99 17.22 -6.63 -18.51
C ILE A 99 18.46 -5.88 -18.03
N ASP A 100 19.17 -5.17 -18.91
CA ASP A 100 20.37 -4.39 -18.57
C ASP A 100 20.08 -3.43 -17.39
N PRO A 101 20.70 -3.65 -16.21
CA PRO A 101 20.39 -2.89 -15.02
C PRO A 101 21.11 -1.53 -14.94
N ARG A 102 22.11 -1.27 -15.77
CA ARG A 102 23.05 -0.14 -15.63
C ARG A 102 22.37 1.21 -15.54
N ASP A 103 21.40 1.47 -16.40
CA ASP A 103 20.66 2.75 -16.39
C ASP A 103 19.81 2.90 -15.12
N TYR A 104 19.25 1.80 -14.64
CA TYR A 104 18.46 1.74 -13.41
C TYR A 104 19.34 1.88 -12.16
N GLU A 105 20.54 1.29 -12.15
CA GLU A 105 21.52 1.45 -11.07
C GLU A 105 21.97 2.90 -10.93
N ILE A 106 22.27 3.57 -12.07
CA ILE A 106 22.61 5.00 -12.09
C ILE A 106 21.45 5.84 -11.58
N ALA A 107 20.21 5.52 -11.97
CA ALA A 107 19.01 6.21 -11.49
C ALA A 107 18.82 6.05 -9.98
N VAL A 108 19.06 4.86 -9.41
CA VAL A 108 19.05 4.61 -7.96
C VAL A 108 20.15 5.42 -7.26
N GLN A 109 21.36 5.46 -7.79
CA GLN A 109 22.46 6.23 -7.19
C GLN A 109 22.15 7.74 -7.16
N ARG A 110 21.57 8.29 -8.23
CA ARG A 110 21.13 9.70 -8.27
C ARG A 110 20.05 9.96 -7.21
N ALA A 111 18.98 9.18 -7.21
CA ALA A 111 17.89 9.34 -6.25
C ALA A 111 18.36 9.17 -4.80
N ARG A 112 19.38 8.33 -4.56
CA ARG A 112 20.00 8.19 -3.25
C ARG A 112 20.75 9.45 -2.83
N ALA A 113 21.53 10.04 -3.73
CA ALA A 113 22.22 11.30 -3.47
C ALA A 113 21.22 12.43 -3.15
N ASP A 114 20.14 12.54 -3.94
CA ASP A 114 19.07 13.51 -3.72
C ASP A 114 18.39 13.32 -2.35
N TYR A 115 18.19 12.05 -1.94
CA TYR A 115 17.64 11.73 -0.62
C TYR A 115 18.60 12.09 0.52
N ASP A 116 19.89 11.79 0.36
CA ASP A 116 20.94 12.12 1.35
C ASP A 116 21.06 13.64 1.51
N GLU A 117 20.97 14.42 0.42
CA GLU A 117 20.90 15.89 0.44
C GLU A 117 19.65 16.36 1.21
N ALA A 118 18.49 15.81 0.91
CA ALA A 118 17.24 16.16 1.59
C ALA A 118 17.28 15.85 3.09
N ILE A 119 17.91 14.75 3.50
CA ILE A 119 18.19 14.43 4.92
C ILE A 119 19.03 15.52 5.58
N ALA A 120 20.12 15.93 4.92
CA ALA A 120 21.01 16.95 5.45
C ALA A 120 20.28 18.29 5.63
N ASN A 121 19.49 18.68 4.64
CA ASN A 121 18.67 19.90 4.69
C ASN A 121 17.59 19.86 5.79
N ALA A 122 16.91 18.72 5.96
CA ALA A 122 15.93 18.55 7.02
C ALA A 122 16.56 18.61 8.42
N LYS A 123 17.74 17.99 8.61
CA LYS A 123 18.51 18.07 9.86
C LYS A 123 18.95 19.50 10.16
N ALA A 124 19.50 20.21 9.16
CA ALA A 124 19.92 21.60 9.31
C ALA A 124 18.75 22.51 9.70
N ALA A 125 17.59 22.34 9.07
CA ALA A 125 16.38 23.08 9.42
C ALA A 125 15.90 22.75 10.84
N GLY A 126 15.99 21.49 11.26
CA GLY A 126 15.69 21.06 12.64
C GLY A 126 16.62 21.71 13.67
N PHE A 127 17.92 21.73 13.42
CA PHE A 127 18.89 22.43 14.29
C PHE A 127 18.62 23.93 14.37
N ASN A 128 18.34 24.60 13.25
CA ASN A 128 17.98 26.02 13.22
C ASN A 128 16.74 26.32 14.06
N THR A 129 15.77 25.42 14.10
CA THR A 129 14.58 25.56 14.96
C THR A 129 14.97 25.51 16.43
N THR A 130 15.86 24.59 16.82
CA THR A 130 16.35 24.48 18.21
C THR A 130 17.12 25.72 18.64
N VAL A 131 18.03 26.20 17.79
CA VAL A 131 18.78 27.45 18.04
C VAL A 131 17.83 28.62 18.21
N SER A 132 16.91 28.84 17.27
CA SER A 132 15.94 29.95 17.35
C SER A 132 15.04 29.85 18.59
N ALA A 133 14.70 28.63 19.02
CA ALA A 133 13.92 28.46 20.27
C ALA A 133 14.72 28.86 21.51
N SER A 134 15.98 28.46 21.60
CA SER A 134 16.88 28.84 22.70
C SER A 134 17.17 30.34 22.73
N GLU A 135 17.38 30.96 21.57
CA GLU A 135 17.54 32.42 21.44
C GLU A 135 16.28 33.16 21.90
N SER A 136 15.10 32.71 21.50
CA SER A 136 13.82 33.27 21.89
C SER A 136 13.60 33.22 23.40
N GLU A 137 13.90 32.07 24.02
CA GLU A 137 13.80 31.90 25.47
C GLU A 137 14.76 32.84 26.23
N THR A 138 16.01 32.94 25.75
CA THR A 138 17.03 33.82 26.31
C THR A 138 16.61 35.28 26.19
N GLN A 139 16.07 35.73 25.04
CA GLN A 139 15.57 37.10 24.86
C GLN A 139 14.44 37.43 25.83
N ILE A 140 13.47 36.54 26.02
CA ILE A 140 12.37 36.71 26.94
C ILE A 140 12.88 36.78 28.39
N SER A 141 13.78 35.86 28.77
CA SER A 141 14.40 35.84 30.12
C SER A 141 15.17 37.12 30.44
N ASN A 142 15.98 37.60 29.48
CA ASN A 142 16.70 38.88 29.63
C ASN A 142 15.75 40.04 29.79
N ALA A 143 14.72 40.17 28.97
CA ALA A 143 13.75 41.22 29.06
C ALA A 143 12.93 41.20 30.37
N GLN A 144 12.69 40.00 30.93
CA GLN A 144 12.08 39.84 32.25
C GLN A 144 13.03 40.35 33.38
N SER A 145 14.31 40.01 33.27
CA SER A 145 15.35 40.43 34.22
C SER A 145 15.51 41.97 34.20
N ASP A 146 15.42 42.58 33.00
CA ASP A 146 15.45 44.04 32.86
C ASP A 146 14.26 44.71 33.57
N ILE A 147 13.08 44.15 33.51
CA ILE A 147 11.91 44.66 34.26
C ILE A 147 12.16 44.58 35.76
N LEU A 148 12.63 43.44 36.27
CA LEU A 148 12.92 43.24 37.69
C LEU A 148 13.97 44.25 38.18
N SER A 149 15.01 44.52 37.40
CA SER A 149 16.06 45.49 37.73
C SER A 149 15.50 46.92 37.74
N ALA A 150 14.66 47.28 36.75
CA ALA A 150 14.02 48.57 36.69
C ALA A 150 13.01 48.78 37.85
N GLU A 151 12.26 47.77 38.23
CA GLU A 151 11.35 47.83 39.40
C GLU A 151 12.11 47.96 40.72
N ALA A 152 13.25 47.26 40.87
CA ALA A 152 14.11 47.49 42.05
C ALA A 152 14.66 48.87 42.12
N ALA A 153 15.10 49.46 40.99
CA ALA A 153 15.55 50.87 40.94
C ALA A 153 14.44 51.86 41.28
N ALA A 154 13.21 51.61 40.78
CA ALA A 154 12.06 52.46 41.12
C ALA A 154 11.69 52.38 42.62
N ASN A 155 11.77 51.22 43.22
CA ASN A 155 11.54 51.04 44.64
C ASN A 155 12.62 51.74 45.48
N ALA A 156 13.89 51.73 45.06
CA ALA A 156 14.96 52.48 45.70
C ALA A 156 14.71 54.01 45.60
N ALA A 157 14.30 54.50 44.42
CA ALA A 157 13.96 55.93 44.25
C ALA A 157 12.76 56.34 45.09
N ARG A 158 11.73 55.54 45.27
CA ARG A 158 10.60 55.82 46.17
C ARG A 158 11.02 55.92 47.60
N LYS A 159 11.93 55.08 48.09
CA LYS A 159 12.49 55.21 49.44
C LYS A 159 13.24 56.53 49.63
N GLN A 160 13.94 57.05 48.60
CA GLN A 160 14.60 58.32 48.62
C GLN A 160 13.59 59.51 48.76
N VAL A 161 12.39 59.35 48.10
CA VAL A 161 11.31 60.35 48.30
C VAL A 161 10.81 60.32 49.74
N ASP A 162 10.64 59.15 50.35
CA ASP A 162 10.19 59.00 51.73
C ASP A 162 11.22 59.64 52.69
N GLU A 163 12.49 59.45 52.46
CA GLU A 163 13.58 60.11 53.25
C GLU A 163 13.57 61.60 53.06
N ALA A 164 13.45 62.12 51.84
CA ALA A 164 13.38 63.52 51.56
C ALA A 164 12.13 64.20 52.20
N ALA A 165 11.00 63.51 52.18
CA ALA A 165 9.76 63.91 52.80
C ALA A 165 9.92 64.01 54.33
N ALA A 166 10.58 63.03 54.97
CA ALA A 166 10.85 63.10 56.42
C ALA A 166 11.77 64.25 56.77
N LYS A 167 12.82 64.55 55.96
CA LYS A 167 13.67 65.74 56.13
C LYS A 167 12.90 67.02 55.97
N LEU A 168 11.99 67.11 55.01
CA LEU A 168 11.15 68.26 54.83
C LEU A 168 10.24 68.51 56.05
N ILE A 169 9.59 67.42 56.56
CA ILE A 169 8.76 67.58 57.80
C ILE A 169 9.56 68.09 58.97
N SER A 170 10.79 67.58 59.16
CA SER A 170 11.70 68.08 60.23
C SER A 170 12.07 69.53 59.99
N ALA A 171 12.46 69.88 58.76
CA ALA A 171 12.79 71.30 58.45
C ALA A 171 11.60 72.27 58.70
N GLN A 172 10.39 71.84 58.27
CA GLN A 172 9.16 72.61 58.51
C GLN A 172 8.85 72.81 60.01
N ALA A 173 9.04 71.76 60.80
CA ALA A 173 8.87 71.83 62.26
C ALA A 173 9.85 72.82 62.87
N ASN A 174 11.12 72.80 62.48
CA ASN A 174 12.15 73.78 62.98
C ASN A 174 11.83 75.22 62.53
N ALA A 175 11.45 75.41 61.26
CA ALA A 175 11.06 76.69 60.72
C ALA A 175 9.81 77.25 61.43
N ARG A 176 8.83 76.37 61.71
CA ARG A 176 7.65 76.82 62.51
C ARG A 176 8.03 77.29 63.89
N ASN A 177 8.92 76.61 64.61
CA ASN A 177 9.39 76.98 65.92
C ASN A 177 10.10 78.37 65.88
N ALA A 178 11.06 78.55 64.92
CA ALA A 178 11.79 79.79 64.76
C ALA A 178 10.88 80.97 64.41
N ASN A 179 9.88 80.73 63.51
CA ASN A 179 8.88 81.78 63.16
C ASN A 179 7.99 82.17 64.39
N LEU A 180 7.63 81.17 65.22
CA LEU A 180 6.88 81.46 66.48
C LEU A 180 7.71 82.30 67.45
N ASP A 181 9.04 82.08 67.53
CA ASP A 181 9.91 82.87 68.34
C ASP A 181 9.98 84.34 67.83
N VAL A 182 10.08 84.55 66.51
CA VAL A 182 9.99 85.87 65.90
C VAL A 182 8.65 86.56 66.26
N GLN A 183 7.52 85.83 66.07
CA GLN A 183 6.19 86.38 66.44
C GLN A 183 6.07 86.67 67.90
N ARG A 184 6.68 85.91 68.81
CA ARG A 184 6.68 86.12 70.26
C ARG A 184 7.56 87.32 70.65
N TYR A 185 8.72 87.46 70.00
CA TYR A 185 9.66 88.55 70.32
C TYR A 185 9.33 89.88 69.68
N ALA A 186 8.66 89.93 68.53
CA ALA A 186 8.24 91.20 67.89
C ALA A 186 7.47 92.14 68.79
N PRO A 187 6.42 91.78 69.57
CA PRO A 187 5.75 92.71 70.49
C PRO A 187 6.57 93.05 71.72
N LEU A 188 7.50 92.18 72.15
CA LEU A 188 8.35 92.40 73.32
C LEU A 188 9.46 93.42 73.02
N VAL A 189 10.06 93.40 71.81
CA VAL A 189 11.03 94.40 71.41
C VAL A 189 10.38 95.78 71.23
N ALA A 190 9.17 95.85 70.68
CA ALA A 190 8.41 97.11 70.55
C ALA A 190 8.13 97.76 71.92
N LYS A 191 7.95 96.94 72.94
CA LYS A 191 7.80 97.41 74.34
C LYS A 191 9.12 97.61 75.06
N LYS A 192 10.32 97.37 74.42
CA LYS A 192 11.65 97.42 74.99
C LYS A 192 11.89 96.44 76.14
N GLU A 193 11.13 95.32 76.23
CA GLU A 193 11.28 94.27 77.24
C GLU A 193 12.40 93.28 76.90
N ILE A 194 12.87 93.29 75.65
CA ILE A 194 14.05 92.51 75.18
C ILE A 194 14.95 93.42 74.34
N SER A 195 16.24 93.00 74.13
CA SER A 195 17.19 93.76 73.30
C SER A 195 16.90 93.56 71.81
N GLN A 196 17.17 94.57 70.97
CA GLN A 196 17.07 94.56 69.53
C GLN A 196 17.91 93.35 68.94
N GLN A 197 19.13 93.21 69.49
CA GLN A 197 20.01 92.12 69.09
C GLN A 197 19.36 90.69 69.19
N ARG A 198 18.56 90.50 70.28
CA ARG A 198 17.86 89.17 70.47
C ARG A 198 16.74 88.98 69.49
N TYR A 199 16.02 90.04 69.10
CA TYR A 199 15.02 89.98 68.03
C TYR A 199 15.68 89.74 66.68
N ASP A 200 16.77 90.43 66.33
CA ASP A 200 17.48 90.29 65.07
C ASP A 200 18.09 88.88 64.95
N GLN A 201 18.58 88.29 66.05
CA GLN A 201 19.01 86.87 66.08
C GLN A 201 17.89 85.90 65.80
N ALA A 202 16.67 86.14 66.32
CA ALA A 202 15.52 85.31 66.07
C ALA A 202 15.06 85.40 64.60
N VAL A 203 15.09 86.61 64.02
CA VAL A 203 14.78 86.83 62.59
C VAL A 203 15.79 86.07 61.72
N ALA A 204 17.11 86.24 61.99
CA ALA A 204 18.13 85.51 61.21
C ALA A 204 18.01 83.98 61.35
N ALA A 205 17.63 83.50 62.54
CA ALA A 205 17.37 82.06 62.76
C ALA A 205 16.14 81.61 61.99
N ALA A 206 15.04 82.41 61.91
CA ALA A 206 13.86 82.11 61.15
C ALA A 206 14.13 82.12 59.64
N ASP A 207 14.89 83.06 59.13
CA ASP A 207 15.30 83.15 57.74
C ASP A 207 16.18 81.91 57.33
N SER A 208 17.12 81.59 58.19
CA SER A 208 17.95 80.38 58.00
C SER A 208 17.10 79.09 57.98
N ALA A 209 16.14 78.93 58.90
CA ALA A 209 15.26 77.77 58.95
C ALA A 209 14.31 77.72 57.74
N ASN A 210 13.77 78.88 57.28
CA ASN A 210 12.97 78.97 56.08
C ASN A 210 13.79 78.60 54.81
N ALA A 211 15.03 79.00 54.70
CA ALA A 211 15.94 78.65 53.65
C ALA A 211 16.21 77.11 53.66
N THR A 212 16.29 76.48 54.85
CA THR A 212 16.41 75.01 54.99
C THR A 212 15.18 74.30 54.52
N VAL A 213 13.97 74.85 54.77
CA VAL A 213 12.70 74.27 54.19
C VAL A 213 12.74 74.38 52.69
N ALA A 214 13.08 75.46 52.07
CA ALA A 214 13.16 75.60 50.62
C ALA A 214 14.16 74.64 49.98
N ALA A 215 15.31 74.41 50.67
CA ALA A 215 16.28 73.41 50.23
C ALA A 215 15.74 71.97 50.34
N ALA A 216 15.02 71.64 51.42
CA ALA A 216 14.37 70.33 51.59
C ALA A 216 13.25 70.08 50.58
N GLU A 217 12.45 71.10 50.24
CA GLU A 217 11.43 71.03 49.20
C GLU A 217 12.04 70.82 47.81
N ALA A 218 13.15 71.48 47.52
CA ALA A 218 13.88 71.31 46.29
C ALA A 218 14.44 69.84 46.17
N ALA A 219 14.97 69.31 47.28
CA ALA A 219 15.46 67.93 47.37
C ALA A 219 14.33 66.92 47.17
N GLN A 220 13.16 67.17 47.79
CA GLN A 220 11.99 66.30 47.58
C GLN A 220 11.50 66.32 46.11
N ARG A 221 11.44 67.49 45.49
CA ARG A 221 11.09 67.62 44.06
C ARG A 221 12.09 66.89 43.17
N SER A 222 13.39 66.96 43.48
CA SER A 222 14.42 66.25 42.80
C SER A 222 14.23 64.67 42.88
N SER A 223 13.94 64.23 44.13
CA SER A 223 13.67 62.80 44.35
C SER A 223 12.40 62.31 43.65
N LEU A 224 11.34 63.11 43.56
CA LEU A 224 10.15 62.81 42.79
C LEU A 224 10.46 62.69 41.27
N ALA A 225 11.28 63.57 40.73
CA ALA A 225 11.74 63.51 39.35
C ALA A 225 12.53 62.20 39.07
N GLN A 226 13.34 61.73 40.05
CA GLN A 226 14.05 60.45 39.96
C GLN A 226 13.08 59.27 39.93
N VAL A 227 11.97 59.29 40.67
CA VAL A 227 10.93 58.26 40.61
C VAL A 227 10.28 58.24 39.22
N GLN A 228 9.92 59.44 38.69
CA GLN A 228 9.36 59.48 37.29
C GLN A 228 10.32 58.91 36.25
N GLN A 229 11.62 59.23 36.40
CA GLN A 229 12.65 58.64 35.50
C GLN A 229 12.74 57.10 35.63
N ALA A 230 12.67 56.59 36.86
CA ALA A 230 12.71 55.15 37.09
C ALA A 230 11.43 54.47 36.58
N GLU A 231 10.27 55.07 36.71
CA GLU A 231 9.01 54.57 36.14
C GLU A 231 9.03 54.55 34.60
N ALA A 232 9.62 55.56 33.97
CA ALA A 232 9.85 55.56 32.50
C ALA A 232 10.76 54.46 32.11
N ARG A 233 11.77 54.05 32.87
CA ARG A 233 12.62 52.86 32.61
C ARG A 233 11.84 51.58 32.73
N ILE A 234 10.91 51.47 33.70
CA ILE A 234 10.01 50.29 33.77
C ILE A 234 9.15 50.17 32.48
N ALA A 235 8.58 51.30 32.02
CA ALA A 235 7.79 51.32 30.79
C ALA A 235 8.63 50.90 29.57
N GLN A 236 9.89 51.35 29.49
CA GLN A 236 10.82 50.96 28.45
C GLN A 236 11.14 49.45 28.51
N ALA A 237 11.43 48.92 29.71
CA ALA A 237 11.71 47.49 29.89
C ALA A 237 10.48 46.61 29.53
N ARG A 238 9.27 47.05 29.89
CA ARG A 238 8.02 46.36 29.51
C ARG A 238 7.79 46.40 28.00
N ALA A 239 8.11 47.49 27.32
CA ALA A 239 8.07 47.53 25.86
C ALA A 239 9.11 46.55 25.23
N GLY A 240 10.31 46.45 25.85
CA GLY A 240 11.31 45.43 25.48
C GLY A 240 10.79 44.00 25.60
N LEU A 241 10.11 43.69 26.71
CA LEU A 241 9.48 42.34 26.84
C LEU A 241 8.39 42.12 25.80
N GLN A 242 7.59 43.14 25.49
CA GLN A 242 6.55 42.99 24.43
C GLN A 242 7.18 42.71 23.07
N ASN A 243 8.32 43.29 22.76
CA ASN A 243 9.09 43.01 21.55
C ASN A 243 9.69 41.58 21.60
N ALA A 244 10.26 41.18 22.73
CA ALA A 244 10.78 39.82 22.91
C ALA A 244 9.70 38.72 22.72
N ARG A 245 8.44 39.01 23.10
CA ARG A 245 7.28 38.11 22.89
C ARG A 245 6.92 37.90 21.43
N VAL A 246 7.50 38.60 20.47
CA VAL A 246 7.34 38.33 19.03
C VAL A 246 8.26 37.20 18.58
N SER A 247 9.39 36.97 19.26
CA SER A 247 10.36 35.94 18.87
C SER A 247 9.81 34.51 18.80
N PRO A 248 8.82 34.05 19.62
CA PRO A 248 8.18 32.76 19.43
C PRO A 248 7.47 32.61 18.07
N LYS A 249 7.01 33.68 17.45
CA LYS A 249 6.44 33.64 16.09
C LYS A 249 7.52 33.32 15.05
N GLN A 250 8.74 33.84 15.27
CA GLN A 250 9.89 33.51 14.42
C GLN A 250 10.28 32.05 14.60
N VAL A 251 10.22 31.47 15.80
CA VAL A 251 10.43 30.07 16.08
C VAL A 251 9.37 29.23 15.35
N ALA A 252 8.10 29.64 15.39
CA ALA A 252 7.05 28.96 14.63
C ALA A 252 7.35 28.94 13.12
N ALA A 253 7.77 30.07 12.56
CA ALA A 253 8.14 30.13 11.14
C ALA A 253 9.34 29.22 10.77
N THR A 254 10.35 29.11 11.66
CA THR A 254 11.47 28.18 11.44
C THR A 254 11.03 26.73 11.59
N ARG A 255 10.06 26.43 12.48
CA ARG A 255 9.47 25.08 12.61
C ARG A 255 8.72 24.68 11.35
N GLU A 256 7.92 25.57 10.76
CA GLU A 256 7.24 25.31 9.48
C GLU A 256 8.24 25.05 8.34
N LYS A 257 9.36 25.77 8.31
CA LYS A 257 10.46 25.51 7.37
C LYS A 257 11.07 24.12 7.58
N ALA A 258 11.30 23.72 8.84
CA ALA A 258 11.81 22.40 9.17
C ALA A 258 10.83 21.29 8.79
N GLN A 259 9.53 21.50 8.99
CA GLN A 259 8.49 20.57 8.54
C GLN A 259 8.44 20.46 7.02
N SER A 260 8.57 21.58 6.30
CA SER A 260 8.66 21.59 4.83
C SER A 260 9.88 20.82 4.33
N ALA A 261 11.05 21.02 4.96
CA ALA A 261 12.26 20.26 4.65
C ALA A 261 12.11 18.76 4.94
N GLY A 262 11.41 18.39 6.04
CA GLY A 262 11.04 17.01 6.33
C GLY A 262 10.13 16.38 5.25
N ALA A 263 9.14 17.14 4.77
CA ALA A 263 8.28 16.69 3.67
C ALA A 263 9.04 16.52 2.35
N GLN A 264 10.05 17.35 2.10
CA GLN A 264 10.94 17.18 0.93
C GLN A 264 11.79 15.91 1.07
N MET A 265 12.30 15.60 2.26
CA MET A 265 13.04 14.38 2.54
C MET A 265 12.17 13.13 2.29
N GLU A 266 10.91 13.11 2.77
CA GLU A 266 9.98 12.00 2.51
C GLU A 266 9.65 11.85 1.03
N ARG A 267 9.55 12.95 0.28
CA ARG A 267 9.36 12.93 -1.17
C ARG A 267 10.58 12.33 -1.89
N ALA A 268 11.78 12.73 -1.51
CA ALA A 268 13.01 12.20 -2.08
C ALA A 268 13.19 10.70 -1.75
N LYS A 269 12.77 10.29 -0.55
CA LYS A 269 12.73 8.86 -0.16
C LYS A 269 11.78 8.07 -1.06
N ALA A 270 10.56 8.54 -1.29
CA ALA A 270 9.60 7.87 -2.15
C ALA A 270 10.12 7.74 -3.59
N GLU A 271 10.84 8.75 -4.09
CA GLU A 271 11.50 8.69 -5.39
C GLU A 271 12.60 7.64 -5.42
N LEU A 272 13.43 7.57 -4.38
CA LEU A 272 14.45 6.51 -4.23
C LEU A 272 13.80 5.12 -4.22
N ASP A 273 12.76 4.92 -3.43
CA ASP A 273 12.05 3.65 -3.33
C ASP A 273 11.46 3.23 -4.69
N GLN A 274 10.93 4.20 -5.46
CA GLN A 274 10.45 3.96 -6.82
C GLN A 274 11.59 3.54 -7.78
N ARG A 275 12.78 4.14 -7.68
CA ARG A 275 13.93 3.75 -8.52
C ARG A 275 14.46 2.37 -8.13
N VAL A 276 14.51 2.04 -6.85
CA VAL A 276 14.88 0.70 -6.36
C VAL A 276 13.88 -0.34 -6.84
N LEU A 277 12.59 -0.04 -6.82
CA LEU A 277 11.55 -0.92 -7.34
C LEU A 277 11.73 -1.15 -8.86
N ASN A 278 11.99 -0.10 -9.62
CA ASN A 278 12.25 -0.23 -11.06
C ASN A 278 13.51 -1.08 -11.33
N LEU A 279 14.56 -0.92 -10.54
CA LEU A 279 15.75 -1.77 -10.62
C LEU A 279 15.41 -3.23 -10.32
N SER A 280 14.53 -3.51 -9.36
CA SER A 280 14.11 -4.89 -9.09
C SER A 280 13.40 -5.53 -10.28
N TYR A 281 12.68 -4.76 -11.10
CA TYR A 281 11.99 -5.22 -12.29
C TYR A 281 12.91 -5.56 -13.46
N THR A 282 14.22 -5.22 -13.38
CA THR A 282 15.22 -5.71 -14.36
C THR A 282 15.40 -7.21 -14.30
N LYS A 283 15.09 -7.83 -13.16
CA LYS A 283 15.10 -9.28 -12.95
C LYS A 283 13.67 -9.81 -13.06
N VAL A 284 13.33 -10.36 -14.20
CA VAL A 284 12.01 -10.95 -14.44
C VAL A 284 12.00 -12.38 -13.93
N VAL A 285 11.10 -12.67 -12.99
CA VAL A 285 10.98 -13.98 -12.33
C VAL A 285 9.66 -14.65 -12.68
N ALA A 286 9.63 -15.98 -12.55
CA ALA A 286 8.43 -16.78 -12.73
C ALA A 286 7.39 -16.46 -11.64
N PRO A 287 6.12 -16.19 -11.99
CA PRO A 287 5.07 -15.91 -11.01
C PRO A 287 4.57 -17.16 -10.28
N VAL A 288 4.67 -18.33 -10.89
CA VAL A 288 4.16 -19.62 -10.40
C VAL A 288 5.09 -20.75 -10.80
N ASP A 289 4.96 -21.90 -10.15
CA ASP A 289 5.60 -23.14 -10.57
C ASP A 289 4.96 -23.62 -11.88
N GLY A 290 5.74 -23.86 -12.90
CA GLY A 290 5.18 -24.22 -14.20
C GLY A 290 6.22 -24.50 -15.26
N ILE A 291 5.75 -24.70 -16.47
CA ILE A 291 6.59 -24.93 -17.66
C ILE A 291 6.49 -23.73 -18.57
N VAL A 292 7.64 -23.28 -19.07
CA VAL A 292 7.71 -22.23 -20.07
C VAL A 292 7.10 -22.74 -21.39
N GLY A 293 5.99 -22.14 -21.79
CA GLY A 293 5.23 -22.60 -22.96
C GLY A 293 5.71 -21.98 -24.27
N SER A 294 5.91 -20.67 -24.27
CA SER A 294 6.32 -19.92 -25.46
C SER A 294 7.15 -18.71 -25.05
N ARG A 295 8.35 -18.62 -25.60
CA ARG A 295 9.27 -17.51 -25.44
C ARG A 295 9.27 -16.64 -26.69
N SER A 296 8.86 -15.36 -26.53
CA SER A 296 8.84 -14.37 -27.63
C SER A 296 10.01 -13.40 -27.58
N VAL A 297 10.93 -13.55 -26.62
CA VAL A 297 12.02 -12.63 -26.34
C VAL A 297 13.38 -13.24 -26.68
N GLN A 298 14.31 -12.41 -27.19
CA GLN A 298 15.68 -12.78 -27.50
C GLN A 298 16.69 -11.88 -26.83
N VAL A 299 17.89 -12.39 -26.57
CA VAL A 299 19.04 -11.60 -26.08
C VAL A 299 19.38 -10.48 -27.04
N GLY A 300 19.59 -9.27 -26.52
CA GLY A 300 19.85 -8.06 -27.32
C GLY A 300 18.60 -7.32 -27.81
N GLN A 301 17.41 -7.87 -27.56
CA GLN A 301 16.16 -7.22 -27.95
C GLN A 301 15.81 -6.06 -26.99
N ASN A 302 15.35 -4.94 -27.55
CA ASN A 302 14.77 -3.86 -26.76
C ASN A 302 13.30 -4.15 -26.44
N LEU A 303 12.97 -4.07 -25.16
CA LEU A 303 11.63 -4.28 -24.63
C LEU A 303 10.94 -2.96 -24.35
N ALA A 304 9.63 -2.93 -24.60
CA ALA A 304 8.74 -1.89 -24.10
C ALA A 304 8.04 -2.35 -22.81
N SER A 305 7.64 -1.40 -21.98
CA SER A 305 6.81 -1.73 -20.81
C SER A 305 5.47 -2.33 -21.26
N GLY A 306 5.04 -3.43 -20.63
CA GLY A 306 3.84 -4.19 -20.98
C GLY A 306 4.04 -5.22 -22.09
N GLN A 307 5.22 -5.31 -22.70
CA GLN A 307 5.50 -6.32 -23.75
C GLN A 307 5.51 -7.72 -23.14
N ALA A 308 4.76 -8.65 -23.75
CA ALA A 308 4.79 -10.06 -23.40
C ALA A 308 6.15 -10.67 -23.74
N LEU A 309 6.71 -11.43 -22.81
CA LEU A 309 8.05 -12.01 -22.90
C LEU A 309 7.97 -13.53 -23.09
N MET A 310 7.19 -14.17 -22.27
CA MET A 310 6.97 -15.61 -22.28
C MET A 310 5.68 -15.97 -21.55
N VAL A 311 5.30 -17.23 -21.72
CA VAL A 311 4.11 -17.78 -21.06
C VAL A 311 4.55 -18.89 -20.12
N VAL A 312 4.05 -18.88 -18.89
CA VAL A 312 4.26 -19.95 -17.92
C VAL A 312 2.95 -20.68 -17.69
N VAL A 313 2.95 -21.97 -17.90
CA VAL A 313 1.80 -22.86 -17.73
C VAL A 313 1.99 -23.65 -16.43
N PRO A 314 1.13 -23.48 -15.42
CA PRO A 314 1.24 -24.22 -14.17
C PRO A 314 1.02 -25.71 -14.40
N VAL A 315 1.66 -26.53 -13.58
CA VAL A 315 1.55 -27.99 -13.68
C VAL A 315 0.55 -28.60 -12.71
N GLU A 316 0.15 -27.88 -11.68
CA GLU A 316 -0.71 -28.38 -10.60
C GLU A 316 -2.13 -27.82 -10.65
N ASP A 317 -2.34 -26.65 -11.23
CA ASP A 317 -3.64 -25.96 -11.30
C ASP A 317 -4.32 -26.27 -12.66
N LEU A 318 -4.65 -27.54 -12.85
CA LEU A 318 -5.28 -28.05 -14.06
C LEU A 318 -6.68 -28.60 -13.73
N TRP A 319 -7.60 -28.37 -14.65
CA TRP A 319 -8.94 -28.94 -14.61
C TRP A 319 -9.33 -29.45 -15.97
N VAL A 320 -10.43 -30.20 -16.06
CA VAL A 320 -10.98 -30.62 -17.32
C VAL A 320 -12.27 -29.86 -17.63
N THR A 321 -12.34 -29.30 -18.81
CA THR A 321 -13.56 -28.75 -19.37
C THR A 321 -14.18 -29.77 -20.30
N ALA A 322 -15.25 -30.42 -19.85
CA ALA A 322 -15.96 -31.46 -20.57
C ALA A 322 -17.32 -30.95 -21.04
N ASN A 323 -17.54 -30.99 -22.36
CA ASN A 323 -18.76 -30.52 -22.98
C ASN A 323 -19.78 -31.65 -23.11
N PHE A 324 -20.71 -31.75 -22.17
CA PHE A 324 -21.78 -32.74 -22.16
C PHE A 324 -22.99 -32.23 -22.94
N LYS A 325 -23.70 -33.17 -23.60
CA LYS A 325 -24.98 -32.88 -24.27
C LYS A 325 -26.02 -32.49 -23.22
N GLU A 326 -26.91 -31.56 -23.57
CA GLU A 326 -28.02 -31.11 -22.69
C GLU A 326 -28.82 -32.31 -22.11
N THR A 327 -28.99 -33.38 -22.88
CA THR A 327 -29.71 -34.59 -22.46
C THR A 327 -28.99 -35.37 -21.35
N GLN A 328 -27.68 -35.25 -21.25
CA GLN A 328 -26.83 -35.97 -20.28
C GLN A 328 -26.79 -35.26 -18.92
N LEU A 329 -27.11 -33.96 -18.87
CA LEU A 329 -27.00 -33.13 -17.66
C LEU A 329 -28.10 -33.33 -16.64
N ARG A 330 -29.16 -34.09 -16.97
CA ARG A 330 -30.36 -34.24 -16.11
C ARG A 330 -30.03 -34.64 -14.67
N ASN A 331 -29.02 -35.48 -14.47
CA ASN A 331 -28.64 -36.02 -13.16
C ASN A 331 -27.22 -35.60 -12.76
N MET A 332 -26.62 -34.59 -13.45
CA MET A 332 -25.29 -34.11 -13.11
C MET A 332 -25.40 -32.96 -12.09
N HIS A 333 -24.63 -33.09 -11.02
CA HIS A 333 -24.56 -32.10 -9.95
C HIS A 333 -23.11 -31.90 -9.50
N PRO A 334 -22.72 -30.71 -9.02
CA PRO A 334 -21.43 -30.48 -8.39
C PRO A 334 -21.13 -31.50 -7.28
N GLY A 335 -19.88 -31.94 -7.18
CA GLY A 335 -19.42 -32.91 -6.19
C GLY A 335 -19.44 -34.38 -6.62
N GLN A 336 -20.05 -34.70 -7.78
CA GLN A 336 -20.04 -36.07 -8.31
C GLN A 336 -18.64 -36.49 -8.76
N GLU A 337 -18.34 -37.79 -8.61
CA GLU A 337 -17.08 -38.40 -9.06
C GLU A 337 -17.00 -38.44 -10.57
N ALA A 338 -15.83 -38.13 -11.09
CA ALA A 338 -15.51 -38.17 -12.50
C ALA A 338 -14.20 -38.94 -12.73
N GLU A 339 -14.16 -39.73 -13.79
CA GLU A 339 -12.98 -40.35 -14.33
C GLU A 339 -12.61 -39.67 -15.64
N VAL A 340 -11.34 -39.38 -15.82
CA VAL A 340 -10.81 -38.72 -17.01
C VAL A 340 -9.72 -39.56 -17.60
N ASP A 341 -9.96 -40.04 -18.79
CA ASP A 341 -9.01 -40.84 -19.56
C ASP A 341 -8.25 -39.93 -20.53
N VAL A 342 -6.93 -39.87 -20.38
CA VAL A 342 -6.08 -38.98 -21.19
C VAL A 342 -5.62 -39.71 -22.44
N ASP A 343 -6.07 -39.26 -23.60
CA ASP A 343 -5.80 -39.90 -24.91
C ASP A 343 -4.30 -40.08 -25.18
N ALA A 344 -3.48 -39.09 -24.79
CA ALA A 344 -2.06 -39.08 -25.07
C ALA A 344 -1.27 -40.17 -24.32
N PHE A 345 -1.75 -40.63 -23.15
CA PHE A 345 -0.99 -41.50 -22.27
C PHE A 345 -1.74 -42.76 -21.84
N GLY A 346 -3.05 -42.85 -22.12
CA GLY A 346 -3.91 -43.94 -21.65
C GLY A 346 -3.97 -44.01 -20.12
N THR A 347 -3.81 -42.86 -19.43
CA THR A 347 -3.82 -42.78 -17.98
C THR A 347 -5.19 -42.33 -17.51
N ASN A 348 -5.75 -43.07 -16.56
CA ASN A 348 -7.04 -42.70 -15.94
C ASN A 348 -6.81 -41.80 -14.72
N LEU A 349 -7.36 -40.62 -14.78
CA LEU A 349 -7.31 -39.63 -13.70
C LEU A 349 -8.67 -39.56 -13.00
N HIS A 350 -8.65 -39.27 -11.73
CA HIS A 350 -9.85 -39.09 -10.94
C HIS A 350 -10.08 -37.60 -10.62
N GLY A 351 -11.33 -37.20 -10.68
CA GLY A 351 -11.72 -35.82 -10.35
C GLY A 351 -13.13 -35.77 -9.80
N ARG A 352 -13.59 -34.55 -9.59
CA ARG A 352 -14.97 -34.27 -9.19
C ARG A 352 -15.53 -33.11 -10.00
N ILE A 353 -16.83 -33.14 -10.23
CA ILE A 353 -17.51 -31.99 -10.84
C ILE A 353 -17.40 -30.82 -9.86
N ASP A 354 -16.75 -29.76 -10.29
CA ASP A 354 -16.71 -28.46 -9.60
C ASP A 354 -17.98 -27.66 -9.92
N SER A 355 -18.25 -27.46 -11.20
CA SER A 355 -19.37 -26.63 -11.64
C SER A 355 -19.90 -27.08 -13.01
N VAL A 356 -21.17 -26.79 -13.23
CA VAL A 356 -21.85 -26.93 -14.51
C VAL A 356 -22.04 -25.54 -15.11
N GLY A 357 -21.64 -25.36 -16.37
CA GLY A 357 -21.67 -24.08 -17.04
C GLY A 357 -23.05 -23.43 -17.08
N ALA A 358 -23.07 -22.12 -16.89
CA ALA A 358 -24.32 -21.33 -16.85
C ALA A 358 -25.01 -21.18 -18.22
N ALA A 359 -24.29 -21.47 -19.32
CA ALA A 359 -24.80 -21.36 -20.68
C ALA A 359 -24.10 -22.32 -21.61
N THR A 360 -24.70 -22.57 -22.78
CA THR A 360 -24.12 -23.41 -23.84
C THR A 360 -22.93 -22.73 -24.49
N GLY A 361 -21.94 -23.47 -24.94
CA GLY A 361 -20.76 -22.93 -25.62
C GLY A 361 -21.10 -22.05 -26.83
N ALA A 362 -22.17 -22.35 -27.52
CA ALA A 362 -22.65 -21.55 -28.66
C ALA A 362 -23.03 -20.11 -28.29
N ARG A 363 -23.45 -19.85 -27.03
CA ARG A 363 -23.84 -18.47 -26.56
C ARG A 363 -22.62 -17.62 -26.23
N PHE A 364 -21.49 -18.23 -25.89
CA PHE A 364 -20.22 -17.54 -25.62
C PHE A 364 -19.29 -17.49 -26.83
N SER A 365 -19.68 -18.14 -27.95
CA SER A 365 -18.91 -18.05 -29.18
C SER A 365 -19.03 -16.66 -29.81
N MET A 366 -17.92 -16.11 -30.27
CA MET A 366 -17.86 -14.86 -31.03
C MET A 366 -18.63 -14.95 -32.36
N PHE A 367 -18.78 -16.17 -32.89
CA PHE A 367 -19.57 -16.49 -34.10
C PHE A 367 -20.56 -17.59 -33.75
N PRO A 368 -21.78 -17.25 -33.26
CA PRO A 368 -22.81 -18.26 -33.01
C PRO A 368 -23.15 -18.97 -34.33
N PRO A 369 -23.33 -20.31 -34.32
CA PRO A 369 -23.72 -21.00 -35.51
C PRO A 369 -25.14 -20.61 -35.91
N GLU A 370 -25.27 -19.79 -36.97
CA GLU A 370 -26.53 -19.49 -37.61
C GLU A 370 -26.75 -20.40 -38.80
N ASN A 371 -27.97 -20.99 -38.92
CA ASN A 371 -28.32 -21.79 -40.07
C ASN A 371 -28.51 -20.90 -41.30
N ALA A 372 -27.81 -21.18 -42.40
CA ALA A 372 -27.84 -20.40 -43.63
C ALA A 372 -29.27 -20.26 -44.28
N THR A 373 -30.22 -21.08 -43.83
CA THR A 373 -31.61 -21.10 -44.36
C THR A 373 -32.63 -20.34 -43.49
N GLY A 374 -32.21 -19.72 -42.37
CA GLY A 374 -33.09 -18.95 -41.46
C GLY A 374 -34.13 -19.78 -40.71
N ASN A 375 -34.18 -21.11 -40.87
CA ASN A 375 -35.10 -21.98 -40.14
C ASN A 375 -34.46 -22.46 -38.82
N PHE A 376 -35.24 -22.36 -37.74
CA PHE A 376 -34.82 -22.89 -36.44
C PHE A 376 -34.85 -24.40 -36.46
N VAL A 377 -33.65 -25.05 -36.42
CA VAL A 377 -33.52 -26.49 -36.26
C VAL A 377 -33.07 -26.77 -34.84
N LYS A 378 -33.78 -27.62 -34.12
CA LYS A 378 -33.42 -28.06 -32.78
C LYS A 378 -32.14 -28.92 -32.86
N VAL A 379 -30.99 -28.32 -32.58
CA VAL A 379 -29.70 -29.02 -32.45
C VAL A 379 -29.41 -29.23 -30.96
N VAL A 380 -28.96 -30.43 -30.60
CA VAL A 380 -28.56 -30.73 -29.21
C VAL A 380 -27.37 -29.85 -28.86
N GLN A 381 -27.58 -28.98 -27.86
CA GLN A 381 -26.55 -28.07 -27.36
C GLN A 381 -25.61 -28.82 -26.41
N ARG A 382 -24.37 -28.35 -26.33
CA ARG A 382 -23.40 -28.83 -25.33
C ARG A 382 -23.18 -27.75 -24.27
N ILE A 383 -23.07 -28.18 -23.02
CA ILE A 383 -22.81 -27.32 -21.85
C ILE A 383 -21.50 -27.76 -21.24
N PRO A 384 -20.55 -26.82 -21.01
CA PRO A 384 -19.28 -27.16 -20.38
C PRO A 384 -19.48 -27.50 -18.90
N VAL A 385 -18.88 -28.59 -18.49
CA VAL A 385 -18.80 -29.04 -17.09
C VAL A 385 -17.34 -28.99 -16.70
N ARG A 386 -17.03 -28.28 -15.61
CA ARG A 386 -15.69 -28.20 -15.05
C ARG A 386 -15.50 -29.35 -14.08
N ILE A 387 -14.46 -30.13 -14.30
CA ILE A 387 -14.05 -31.25 -13.47
C ILE A 387 -12.70 -30.91 -12.86
N GLU A 388 -12.63 -30.78 -11.56
CA GLU A 388 -11.40 -30.57 -10.80
C GLU A 388 -10.68 -31.91 -10.64
N LEU A 389 -9.41 -31.95 -11.00
CA LEU A 389 -8.58 -33.16 -10.85
C LEU A 389 -8.11 -33.30 -9.40
N SER A 390 -8.05 -34.53 -8.90
CA SER A 390 -7.51 -34.80 -7.57
C SER A 390 -6.03 -34.44 -7.50
N GLN A 391 -5.58 -33.89 -6.37
CA GLN A 391 -4.20 -33.45 -6.19
C GLN A 391 -3.19 -34.58 -6.37
N GLY A 392 -2.02 -34.24 -6.92
CA GLY A 392 -0.89 -35.17 -7.07
C GLY A 392 -0.96 -36.11 -8.25
N GLN A 393 -1.95 -36.00 -9.13
CA GLN A 393 -2.07 -36.89 -10.31
C GLN A 393 -1.18 -36.46 -11.50
N ASN A 394 -0.59 -35.28 -11.44
CA ASN A 394 0.38 -34.79 -12.43
C ASN A 394 1.80 -34.69 -11.86
N SER A 395 2.20 -35.65 -11.01
CA SER A 395 3.55 -35.70 -10.44
C SER A 395 4.67 -35.73 -11.48
N ASP A 396 4.39 -36.31 -12.63
CA ASP A 396 5.33 -36.41 -13.74
C ASP A 396 5.36 -35.17 -14.64
N HIS A 397 4.54 -34.15 -14.30
CA HIS A 397 4.41 -32.89 -15.06
C HIS A 397 4.15 -33.09 -16.55
N ARG A 398 3.39 -34.16 -16.92
CA ARG A 398 3.12 -34.52 -18.31
C ARG A 398 1.83 -33.94 -18.87
N LEU A 399 0.86 -33.62 -17.99
CA LEU A 399 -0.40 -33.01 -18.41
C LEU A 399 -0.19 -31.57 -18.88
N ARG A 400 -0.86 -31.24 -19.95
CA ARG A 400 -0.80 -29.90 -20.56
C ARG A 400 -2.19 -29.38 -20.87
N PRO A 401 -2.49 -28.08 -20.66
CA PRO A 401 -3.69 -27.48 -21.23
C PRO A 401 -3.78 -27.70 -22.75
N GLY A 402 -4.99 -27.97 -23.22
CA GLY A 402 -5.25 -28.29 -24.62
C GLY A 402 -5.16 -29.79 -24.99
N MET A 403 -4.76 -30.65 -24.05
CA MET A 403 -4.81 -32.11 -24.29
C MET A 403 -6.25 -32.61 -24.31
N SER A 404 -6.57 -33.45 -25.31
CA SER A 404 -7.87 -34.11 -25.41
C SER A 404 -7.99 -35.25 -24.41
N VAL A 405 -9.16 -35.38 -23.84
CA VAL A 405 -9.49 -36.40 -22.85
C VAL A 405 -10.92 -36.90 -23.03
N VAL A 406 -11.18 -38.11 -22.57
CA VAL A 406 -12.54 -38.63 -22.44
C VAL A 406 -12.97 -38.54 -20.98
N ALA A 407 -14.00 -37.71 -20.72
CA ALA A 407 -14.52 -37.54 -19.40
C ALA A 407 -15.76 -38.45 -19.17
N LYS A 408 -15.76 -39.15 -18.05
CA LYS A 408 -16.86 -40.01 -17.59
C LYS A 408 -17.30 -39.54 -16.22
N VAL A 409 -18.58 -39.28 -16.05
CA VAL A 409 -19.16 -38.81 -14.80
C VAL A 409 -20.14 -39.83 -14.26
N LYS A 410 -20.03 -40.13 -12.98
CA LYS A 410 -20.93 -41.03 -12.27
C LYS A 410 -22.18 -40.27 -11.83
N VAL A 411 -23.30 -40.49 -12.51
CA VAL A 411 -24.56 -39.77 -12.31
C VAL A 411 -25.55 -40.48 -11.38
N ARG A 412 -25.13 -41.65 -10.84
CA ARG A 412 -25.94 -42.44 -9.86
C ARG A 412 -25.05 -43.13 -8.86
#